data_064f5355da54ddc4b98ae1f6d59f052a
#
_entry.id   064f5355da54ddc4b98ae1f6d59f052a
#
_cell.length_a   1.000
_cell.length_b   1.000
_cell.length_c   1.000
_cell.angle_alpha   90.00
_cell.angle_beta   90.00
_cell.angle_gamma   90.00
#
_symmetry.space_group_name_H-M   'P 1'
#
loop_
_entity.id
_entity.type
_entity.pdbx_description
1 polymer ?
#
loop_
_entity_poly.entity_id
_entity_poly.type
_entity_poly.pdbx_seq_one_letter_code
_entity_poly.pdbx_strand_id
1 'polypeptide(L)'
;MTQLSVQERFSSVRARLEALGLWDADALVRIAPGAVFRAGGEPVETDLFSAVSAPMAVLTAGRYAREFLRKPHALRAETDDAAQMFGVRVPVRTSPRRGDTACIVPDRGFVVTARFENELIAACILLEKLCMTACLSHRIGAPKALSAPLCLMEHAVYRKKYSRPSLAAARGEESAPETREVPDLALRESVIAYGKKLAENRLIQATWGNVSARIDENRFLITPSGVDYDRIRPEDIVEIRISDGSFAAGQRPSSERELHRLVYAQRGDIRAVIHTHSAALQTFAACRESLRTPEIDAPCASYGVSVSKKLAESASGVLRSHDLCIMANHGFIAVGADLETALVRAVTAENAAKRLLEAE
;
A
#
# COMPACT_ATOMS: atom_id res chain seq x y z
N MET A 1 -19.00 -21.00 -1.28
CA MET A 1 -19.33 -19.54 -1.27
C MET A 1 -20.20 -19.20 -2.46
N THR A 2 -21.38 -18.66 -2.23
CA THR A 2 -22.27 -18.16 -3.29
C THR A 2 -21.55 -17.00 -4.00
N GLN A 3 -21.41 -17.08 -5.32
CA GLN A 3 -20.79 -16.01 -6.11
C GLN A 3 -21.70 -14.77 -5.99
N LEU A 4 -21.16 -13.66 -5.47
CA LEU A 4 -21.91 -12.39 -5.37
C LEU A 4 -22.46 -11.98 -6.72
N SER A 5 -23.71 -11.52 -6.75
CA SER A 5 -24.33 -10.95 -7.95
C SER A 5 -23.56 -9.70 -8.41
N VAL A 6 -23.74 -9.31 -9.66
CA VAL A 6 -23.14 -8.09 -10.22
C VAL A 6 -23.53 -6.85 -9.39
N GLN A 7 -24.79 -6.79 -8.92
CA GLN A 7 -25.31 -5.69 -8.12
C GLN A 7 -24.68 -5.64 -6.71
N GLU A 8 -24.49 -6.79 -6.06
CA GLU A 8 -23.80 -6.86 -4.76
C GLU A 8 -22.34 -6.44 -4.87
N ARG A 9 -21.65 -6.85 -5.94
CA ARG A 9 -20.26 -6.42 -6.21
C ARG A 9 -20.19 -4.91 -6.49
N PHE A 10 -21.14 -4.33 -7.24
CA PHE A 10 -21.23 -2.88 -7.43
C PHE A 10 -21.38 -2.17 -6.08
N SER A 11 -22.33 -2.62 -5.24
CA SER A 11 -22.57 -2.05 -3.92
C SER A 11 -21.35 -2.11 -3.02
N SER A 12 -20.60 -3.22 -3.06
CA SER A 12 -19.34 -3.39 -2.33
C SER A 12 -18.27 -2.37 -2.78
N VAL A 13 -18.02 -2.27 -4.08
CA VAL A 13 -17.03 -1.31 -4.63
C VAL A 13 -17.43 0.12 -4.28
N ARG A 14 -18.70 0.49 -4.48
CA ARG A 14 -19.22 1.81 -4.15
C ARG A 14 -19.00 2.15 -2.67
N ALA A 15 -19.48 1.32 -1.76
CA ALA A 15 -19.37 1.57 -0.32
C ALA A 15 -17.92 1.75 0.13
N ARG A 16 -16.99 0.96 -0.40
CA ARG A 16 -15.56 1.07 -0.09
C ARG A 16 -14.94 2.37 -0.62
N LEU A 17 -15.27 2.78 -1.85
CA LEU A 17 -14.77 4.04 -2.42
C LEU A 17 -15.39 5.26 -1.72
N GLU A 18 -16.68 5.20 -1.34
CA GLU A 18 -17.34 6.25 -0.53
C GLU A 18 -16.68 6.41 0.84
N ALA A 19 -16.43 5.33 1.56
CA ALA A 19 -15.74 5.33 2.86
C ALA A 19 -14.32 5.93 2.79
N LEU A 20 -13.68 5.85 1.62
CA LEU A 20 -12.35 6.40 1.36
C LEU A 20 -12.39 7.85 0.84
N GLY A 21 -13.57 8.40 0.52
CA GLY A 21 -13.70 9.71 -0.12
C GLY A 21 -13.25 9.71 -1.59
N LEU A 22 -13.29 8.56 -2.23
CA LEU A 22 -12.87 8.33 -3.62
C LEU A 22 -14.06 8.09 -4.58
N TRP A 23 -15.26 8.45 -4.16
CA TRP A 23 -16.47 8.32 -4.94
C TRP A 23 -17.07 9.70 -5.23
N ASP A 24 -17.51 9.93 -6.45
CA ASP A 24 -18.22 11.16 -6.83
C ASP A 24 -19.52 10.89 -7.58
N ALA A 25 -20.28 11.94 -7.85
CA ALA A 25 -21.58 11.84 -8.52
C ALA A 25 -21.47 11.38 -10.00
N ASP A 26 -20.32 11.59 -10.62
CA ASP A 26 -20.04 11.25 -12.02
C ASP A 26 -19.32 9.91 -12.17
N ALA A 27 -19.13 9.17 -11.07
CA ALA A 27 -18.45 7.88 -11.08
C ALA A 27 -19.15 6.88 -11.99
N LEU A 28 -18.34 6.16 -12.75
CA LEU A 28 -18.76 5.03 -13.59
C LEU A 28 -17.97 3.79 -13.18
N VAL A 29 -18.67 2.69 -12.96
CA VAL A 29 -18.03 1.44 -12.54
C VAL A 29 -18.41 0.30 -13.48
N ARG A 30 -17.44 -0.35 -14.06
CA ARG A 30 -17.57 -1.65 -14.73
C ARG A 30 -17.19 -2.77 -13.75
N ILE A 31 -18.15 -3.61 -13.43
CA ILE A 31 -17.98 -4.76 -12.52
C ILE A 31 -17.59 -6.04 -13.28
N ALA A 32 -18.06 -6.16 -14.51
CA ALA A 32 -17.79 -7.23 -15.44
C ALA A 32 -17.94 -6.70 -16.89
N PRO A 33 -17.43 -7.40 -17.90
CA PRO A 33 -17.70 -7.05 -19.30
C PRO A 33 -19.21 -6.91 -19.54
N GLY A 34 -19.63 -5.77 -20.11
CA GLY A 34 -21.04 -5.45 -20.36
C GLY A 34 -21.87 -4.96 -19.17
N ALA A 35 -21.32 -4.96 -17.95
CA ALA A 35 -22.01 -4.51 -16.75
C ALA A 35 -21.38 -3.21 -16.22
N VAL A 36 -21.86 -2.06 -16.68
CA VAL A 36 -21.42 -0.73 -16.25
C VAL A 36 -22.56 -0.03 -15.53
N PHE A 37 -22.23 0.66 -14.42
CA PHE A 37 -23.17 1.37 -13.57
C PHE A 37 -22.72 2.81 -13.35
N ARG A 38 -23.68 3.73 -13.23
CA ARG A 38 -23.47 5.09 -12.72
C ARG A 38 -23.34 5.09 -11.20
N ALA A 39 -22.94 6.22 -10.65
CA ALA A 39 -22.81 6.43 -9.21
C ALA A 39 -24.07 6.06 -8.41
N GLY A 40 -25.25 6.29 -8.96
CA GLY A 40 -26.55 5.93 -8.36
C GLY A 40 -26.88 4.44 -8.37
N GLY A 41 -26.21 3.65 -9.19
CA GLY A 41 -26.45 2.20 -9.34
C GLY A 41 -27.27 1.84 -10.58
N GLU A 42 -27.66 2.81 -11.41
CA GLU A 42 -28.37 2.55 -12.66
C GLU A 42 -27.41 2.01 -13.71
N PRO A 43 -27.79 0.96 -14.47
CA PRO A 43 -27.03 0.49 -15.61
C PRO A 43 -26.88 1.60 -16.66
N VAL A 44 -25.73 1.67 -17.33
CA VAL A 44 -25.46 2.65 -18.38
C VAL A 44 -24.63 2.03 -19.49
N GLU A 45 -24.94 2.42 -20.72
CA GLU A 45 -24.10 2.17 -21.87
C GLU A 45 -23.07 3.29 -22.03
N THR A 46 -21.81 2.95 -22.24
CA THR A 46 -20.71 3.89 -22.43
C THR A 46 -19.57 3.27 -23.21
N ASP A 47 -18.98 4.05 -24.11
CA ASP A 47 -17.78 3.66 -24.84
C ASP A 47 -16.49 3.90 -24.03
N LEU A 48 -16.57 4.54 -22.87
CA LEU A 48 -15.39 4.88 -22.07
C LEU A 48 -14.51 3.67 -21.78
N PHE A 49 -15.11 2.52 -21.51
CA PHE A 49 -14.38 1.28 -21.19
C PHE A 49 -14.27 0.31 -22.36
N SER A 50 -14.62 0.71 -23.59
CA SER A 50 -14.65 -0.19 -24.75
C SER A 50 -13.30 -0.82 -25.05
N ALA A 51 -12.21 -0.06 -24.95
CA ALA A 51 -10.86 -0.54 -25.18
C ALA A 51 -10.22 -1.26 -23.97
N VAL A 52 -10.87 -1.25 -22.80
CA VAL A 52 -10.33 -1.84 -21.57
C VAL A 52 -10.50 -3.35 -21.59
N SER A 53 -9.38 -4.10 -21.52
CA SER A 53 -9.39 -5.58 -21.48
C SER A 53 -9.59 -6.15 -20.08
N ALA A 54 -9.30 -5.39 -19.01
CA ALA A 54 -9.49 -5.83 -17.64
C ALA A 54 -10.98 -6.02 -17.30
N PRO A 55 -11.37 -7.00 -16.48
CA PRO A 55 -12.78 -7.25 -16.15
C PRO A 55 -13.43 -6.11 -15.39
N MET A 56 -12.68 -5.39 -14.56
CA MET A 56 -13.17 -4.28 -13.75
C MET A 56 -12.52 -2.96 -14.17
N ALA A 57 -13.28 -1.87 -14.08
CA ALA A 57 -12.79 -0.52 -14.28
C ALA A 57 -13.65 0.47 -13.50
N VAL A 58 -13.05 1.59 -13.09
CA VAL A 58 -13.77 2.71 -12.48
C VAL A 58 -13.28 4.03 -13.05
N LEU A 59 -14.21 4.94 -13.34
CA LEU A 59 -13.95 6.38 -13.48
C LEU A 59 -14.36 7.03 -12.17
N THR A 60 -13.44 7.73 -11.52
CA THR A 60 -13.70 8.42 -10.25
C THR A 60 -12.65 9.52 -9.99
N ALA A 61 -12.91 10.40 -9.03
CA ALA A 61 -11.98 11.42 -8.59
C ALA A 61 -12.16 11.71 -7.10
N GLY A 62 -11.08 11.55 -6.32
CA GLY A 62 -11.01 11.99 -4.94
C GLY A 62 -10.71 13.49 -4.82
N ARG A 63 -10.41 13.95 -3.60
CA ARG A 63 -10.11 15.37 -3.30
C ARG A 63 -8.92 15.89 -4.11
N TYR A 64 -7.77 15.21 -4.01
CA TYR A 64 -6.55 15.65 -4.69
C TYR A 64 -6.58 15.36 -6.18
N ALA A 65 -7.29 14.32 -6.61
CA ALA A 65 -7.56 14.06 -8.00
C ALA A 65 -8.29 15.24 -8.65
N ARG A 66 -9.36 15.75 -8.04
CA ARG A 66 -10.10 16.93 -8.54
C ARG A 66 -9.23 18.20 -8.57
N GLU A 67 -8.38 18.41 -7.55
CA GLU A 67 -7.43 19.52 -7.55
C GLU A 67 -6.43 19.40 -8.69
N PHE A 68 -5.84 18.24 -8.86
CA PHE A 68 -4.88 17.92 -9.91
C PHE A 68 -5.48 18.11 -11.32
N LEU A 69 -6.76 17.78 -11.52
CA LEU A 69 -7.45 17.91 -12.80
C LEU A 69 -7.60 19.37 -13.28
N ARG A 70 -7.35 20.37 -12.45
CA ARG A 70 -7.31 21.78 -12.88
C ARG A 70 -6.15 22.09 -13.85
N LYS A 71 -5.03 21.32 -13.75
CA LYS A 71 -3.87 21.42 -14.64
C LYS A 71 -3.26 20.03 -14.87
N PRO A 72 -3.99 19.11 -15.55
CA PRO A 72 -3.57 17.73 -15.63
C PRO A 72 -2.33 17.54 -16.50
N HIS A 73 -1.42 16.70 -16.04
CA HIS A 73 -0.25 16.24 -16.78
C HIS A 73 -0.04 14.74 -16.50
N ALA A 74 0.86 14.09 -17.24
CA ALA A 74 1.16 12.69 -16.96
C ALA A 74 1.86 12.52 -15.61
N LEU A 75 1.27 11.74 -14.70
CA LEU A 75 1.87 11.42 -13.39
C LEU A 75 2.93 10.34 -13.57
N ARG A 76 4.17 10.63 -13.18
CA ARG A 76 5.27 9.66 -13.18
C ARG A 76 5.24 8.83 -11.91
N ALA A 77 5.80 7.62 -11.97
CA ALA A 77 5.98 6.83 -10.76
C ALA A 77 7.11 7.42 -9.91
N GLU A 78 6.75 7.87 -8.73
CA GLU A 78 7.64 8.52 -7.75
C GLU A 78 7.86 7.63 -6.53
N THR A 79 7.16 6.49 -6.48
CA THR A 79 7.27 5.49 -5.43
C THR A 79 7.21 4.08 -6.04
N ASP A 80 7.75 3.10 -5.31
CA ASP A 80 7.80 1.71 -5.76
C ASP A 80 6.41 1.11 -5.97
N ASP A 81 5.45 1.41 -5.07
CA ASP A 81 4.05 0.96 -5.20
C ASP A 81 3.37 1.56 -6.44
N ALA A 82 3.64 2.83 -6.76
CA ALA A 82 3.16 3.46 -8.00
C ALA A 82 3.78 2.80 -9.25
N ALA A 83 5.08 2.50 -9.21
CA ALA A 83 5.75 1.78 -10.28
C ALA A 83 5.19 0.36 -10.45
N GLN A 84 4.97 -0.35 -9.34
CA GLN A 84 4.37 -1.68 -9.33
C GLN A 84 2.96 -1.68 -9.95
N MET A 85 2.12 -0.73 -9.58
CA MET A 85 0.73 -0.66 -10.04
C MET A 85 0.60 -0.10 -11.46
N PHE A 86 1.25 1.03 -11.76
CA PHE A 86 1.03 1.80 -12.99
C PHE A 86 2.19 1.77 -13.99
N GLY A 87 3.32 1.16 -13.64
CA GLY A 87 4.53 1.19 -14.46
C GLY A 87 5.18 2.57 -14.44
N VAL A 88 5.62 3.07 -15.60
CA VAL A 88 6.42 4.30 -15.70
C VAL A 88 5.61 5.56 -15.38
N ARG A 89 4.33 5.58 -15.77
CA ARG A 89 3.46 6.76 -15.63
C ARG A 89 1.99 6.44 -15.83
N VAL A 90 1.12 7.29 -15.27
CA VAL A 90 -0.30 7.39 -15.62
C VAL A 90 -0.45 8.45 -16.73
N PRO A 91 -0.84 8.08 -17.94
CA PRO A 91 -0.93 9.01 -19.07
C PRO A 91 -2.21 9.85 -19.02
N VAL A 92 -2.17 11.03 -19.66
CA VAL A 92 -3.38 11.83 -19.96
C VAL A 92 -3.96 11.35 -21.29
N ARG A 93 -5.27 11.02 -21.33
CA ARG A 93 -5.98 10.52 -22.50
C ARG A 93 -7.46 10.91 -22.47
N THR A 94 -8.10 10.97 -23.60
CA THR A 94 -9.56 11.15 -23.69
C THR A 94 -10.33 9.87 -23.31
N SER A 95 -9.71 8.70 -23.48
CA SER A 95 -10.22 7.40 -23.06
C SER A 95 -9.06 6.42 -22.80
N PRO A 96 -9.25 5.39 -21.96
CA PRO A 96 -8.23 4.38 -21.72
C PRO A 96 -7.95 3.57 -22.99
N ARG A 97 -6.70 3.08 -23.14
CA ARG A 97 -6.27 2.17 -24.18
C ARG A 97 -6.12 0.75 -23.66
N ARG A 98 -6.09 -0.20 -24.56
CA ARG A 98 -5.79 -1.59 -24.20
C ARG A 98 -4.44 -1.67 -23.48
N GLY A 99 -4.44 -2.27 -22.27
CA GLY A 99 -3.25 -2.43 -21.43
C GLY A 99 -2.97 -1.26 -20.47
N ASP A 100 -3.69 -0.14 -20.54
CA ASP A 100 -3.60 0.89 -19.51
C ASP A 100 -4.14 0.30 -18.18
N THR A 101 -3.36 0.43 -17.11
CA THR A 101 -3.81 0.14 -15.74
C THR A 101 -4.50 1.33 -15.12
N ALA A 102 -4.15 2.53 -15.56
CA ALA A 102 -4.85 3.78 -15.27
C ALA A 102 -4.59 4.82 -16.37
N CYS A 103 -5.50 5.79 -16.51
CA CYS A 103 -5.28 7.02 -17.27
C CYS A 103 -6.06 8.19 -16.67
N ILE A 104 -5.53 9.40 -16.89
CA ILE A 104 -6.17 10.66 -16.55
C ILE A 104 -7.09 11.05 -17.71
N VAL A 105 -8.37 11.24 -17.43
CA VAL A 105 -9.36 11.75 -18.39
C VAL A 105 -9.65 13.20 -18.02
N PRO A 106 -9.17 14.19 -18.79
CA PRO A 106 -9.36 15.60 -18.48
C PRO A 106 -10.83 15.92 -18.20
N ASP A 107 -11.08 16.81 -17.25
CA ASP A 107 -12.40 17.30 -16.82
C ASP A 107 -13.36 16.23 -16.27
N ARG A 108 -12.95 14.95 -16.24
CA ARG A 108 -13.81 13.84 -15.77
C ARG A 108 -13.28 13.10 -14.57
N GLY A 109 -11.96 12.87 -14.49
CA GLY A 109 -11.39 12.06 -13.42
C GLY A 109 -10.31 11.11 -13.89
N PHE A 110 -10.19 10.00 -13.19
CA PHE A 110 -9.24 8.94 -13.49
C PHE A 110 -9.98 7.65 -13.83
N VAL A 111 -9.58 7.02 -14.92
CA VAL A 111 -9.95 5.63 -15.17
C VAL A 111 -8.87 4.73 -14.59
N VAL A 112 -9.29 3.81 -13.73
CA VAL A 112 -8.48 2.73 -13.19
C VAL A 112 -9.03 1.41 -13.66
N THR A 113 -8.17 0.47 -13.99
CA THR A 113 -8.55 -0.88 -14.45
C THR A 113 -7.95 -1.95 -13.57
N ALA A 114 -8.66 -3.02 -13.28
CA ALA A 114 -8.22 -4.07 -12.39
C ALA A 114 -8.78 -5.44 -12.76
N ARG A 115 -8.15 -6.49 -12.22
CA ARG A 115 -8.58 -7.88 -12.39
C ARG A 115 -9.62 -8.29 -11.35
N PHE A 116 -9.55 -7.69 -10.16
CA PHE A 116 -10.43 -7.97 -9.02
C PHE A 116 -10.61 -6.73 -8.13
N GLU A 117 -11.59 -6.77 -7.25
CA GLU A 117 -12.05 -5.62 -6.47
C GLU A 117 -10.95 -4.99 -5.58
N ASN A 118 -10.19 -5.79 -4.84
CA ASN A 118 -9.13 -5.25 -3.97
C ASN A 118 -8.04 -4.53 -4.75
N GLU A 119 -7.68 -5.02 -5.94
CA GLU A 119 -6.74 -4.33 -6.84
C GLU A 119 -7.31 -3.00 -7.33
N LEU A 120 -8.62 -2.95 -7.65
CA LEU A 120 -9.31 -1.73 -8.08
C LEU A 120 -9.27 -0.66 -6.99
N ILE A 121 -9.66 -1.01 -5.78
CA ILE A 121 -9.67 -0.10 -4.62
C ILE A 121 -8.23 0.39 -4.32
N ALA A 122 -7.27 -0.52 -4.27
CA ALA A 122 -5.87 -0.18 -4.00
C ALA A 122 -5.31 0.79 -5.06
N ALA A 123 -5.60 0.57 -6.33
CA ALA A 123 -5.17 1.45 -7.42
C ALA A 123 -5.82 2.84 -7.33
N CYS A 124 -7.10 2.94 -6.93
CA CYS A 124 -7.75 4.24 -6.70
C CYS A 124 -7.09 5.02 -5.55
N ILE A 125 -6.79 4.35 -4.42
CA ILE A 125 -6.10 4.97 -3.30
C ILE A 125 -4.72 5.47 -3.73
N LEU A 126 -3.98 4.64 -4.44
CA LEU A 126 -2.62 4.96 -4.86
C LEU A 126 -2.58 6.12 -5.84
N LEU A 127 -3.59 6.20 -6.73
CA LEU A 127 -3.72 7.31 -7.66
C LEU A 127 -4.02 8.63 -6.94
N GLU A 128 -4.90 8.61 -5.94
CA GLU A 128 -5.19 9.77 -5.09
C GLU A 128 -3.93 10.26 -4.35
N LYS A 129 -3.08 9.34 -3.87
CA LYS A 129 -1.79 9.67 -3.25
C LYS A 129 -0.81 10.32 -4.24
N LEU A 130 -0.73 9.82 -5.47
CA LEU A 130 0.07 10.45 -6.52
C LEU A 130 -0.43 11.88 -6.81
N CYS A 131 -1.73 12.09 -6.84
CA CYS A 131 -2.31 13.42 -7.02
C CYS A 131 -2.00 14.33 -5.81
N MET A 132 -2.09 13.81 -4.58
CA MET A 132 -1.68 14.54 -3.37
C MET A 132 -0.21 14.98 -3.47
N THR A 133 0.69 14.07 -3.84
CA THR A 133 2.10 14.39 -4.05
C THR A 133 2.26 15.47 -5.12
N ALA A 134 1.61 15.34 -6.28
CA ALA A 134 1.68 16.33 -7.36
C ALA A 134 1.16 17.70 -6.95
N CYS A 135 0.11 17.78 -6.11
CA CYS A 135 -0.47 19.03 -5.62
C CYS A 135 0.35 19.68 -4.51
N LEU A 136 0.89 18.91 -3.57
CA LEU A 136 1.40 19.42 -2.31
C LEU A 136 2.94 19.36 -2.16
N SER A 137 3.64 18.61 -2.98
CA SER A 137 5.10 18.42 -2.87
C SER A 137 5.90 19.72 -2.97
N HIS A 138 5.39 20.72 -3.69
CA HIS A 138 6.06 22.01 -3.83
C HIS A 138 6.37 22.70 -2.48
N ARG A 139 5.72 22.30 -1.39
CA ARG A 139 5.94 22.81 -0.04
C ARG A 139 7.17 22.21 0.66
N ILE A 140 7.62 21.06 0.21
CA ILE A 140 8.74 20.35 0.83
C ILE A 140 9.89 20.04 -0.14
N GLY A 141 9.63 19.99 -1.44
CA GLY A 141 10.64 19.71 -2.45
C GLY A 141 10.03 19.19 -3.74
N ALA A 142 10.89 18.92 -4.73
CA ALA A 142 10.46 18.36 -5.99
C ALA A 142 10.47 16.82 -5.92
N PRO A 143 9.40 16.12 -6.33
CA PRO A 143 9.37 14.67 -6.36
C PRO A 143 10.43 14.10 -7.30
N LYS A 144 11.03 12.99 -6.92
CA LYS A 144 12.07 12.30 -7.68
C LYS A 144 11.49 11.04 -8.33
N ALA A 145 11.13 11.15 -9.60
CA ALA A 145 10.61 10.00 -10.33
C ALA A 145 11.64 8.87 -10.42
N LEU A 146 11.15 7.63 -10.37
CA LEU A 146 11.93 6.43 -10.61
C LEU A 146 12.33 6.33 -12.10
N SER A 147 13.43 5.64 -12.39
CA SER A 147 13.86 5.42 -13.77
C SER A 147 12.90 4.49 -14.51
N ALA A 148 12.70 4.72 -15.80
CA ALA A 148 11.78 3.90 -16.59
C ALA A 148 12.14 2.39 -16.60
N PRO A 149 13.41 1.96 -16.72
CA PRO A 149 13.76 0.53 -16.63
C PRO A 149 13.36 -0.08 -15.28
N LEU A 150 13.55 0.66 -14.18
CA LEU A 150 13.18 0.20 -12.84
C LEU A 150 11.66 0.06 -12.72
N CYS A 151 10.89 1.07 -13.15
CA CYS A 151 9.42 1.02 -13.13
C CYS A 151 8.89 -0.18 -13.93
N LEU A 152 9.46 -0.47 -15.10
CA LEU A 152 9.06 -1.62 -15.92
C LEU A 152 9.38 -2.95 -15.22
N MET A 153 10.53 -3.03 -14.56
CA MET A 153 10.91 -4.23 -13.79
C MET A 153 9.94 -4.44 -12.61
N GLU A 154 9.71 -3.41 -11.79
CA GLU A 154 8.79 -3.48 -10.64
C GLU A 154 7.37 -3.87 -11.09
N HIS A 155 6.86 -3.25 -12.16
CA HIS A 155 5.56 -3.58 -12.72
C HIS A 155 5.46 -5.04 -13.20
N ALA A 156 6.48 -5.53 -13.90
CA ALA A 156 6.52 -6.91 -14.38
C ALA A 156 6.56 -7.92 -13.21
N VAL A 157 7.36 -7.64 -12.18
CA VAL A 157 7.46 -8.47 -10.97
C VAL A 157 6.11 -8.49 -10.24
N TYR A 158 5.49 -7.31 -10.05
CA TYR A 158 4.18 -7.20 -9.41
C TYR A 158 3.12 -8.02 -10.16
N ARG A 159 3.00 -7.84 -11.47
CA ARG A 159 2.03 -8.59 -12.30
C ARG A 159 2.24 -10.09 -12.24
N LYS A 160 3.49 -10.57 -12.20
CA LYS A 160 3.81 -12.00 -12.10
C LYS A 160 3.52 -12.57 -10.72
N LYS A 161 3.87 -11.82 -9.66
CA LYS A 161 3.76 -12.28 -8.25
C LYS A 161 2.31 -12.25 -7.75
N TYR A 162 1.56 -11.20 -8.11
CA TYR A 162 0.20 -10.96 -7.64
C TYR A 162 -0.88 -11.26 -8.70
N SER A 163 -0.50 -11.82 -9.85
CA SER A 163 -1.45 -12.30 -10.87
C SER A 163 -2.17 -13.60 -10.49
N ARG A 164 -1.68 -14.30 -9.47
CA ARG A 164 -2.33 -15.49 -8.91
C ARG A 164 -3.16 -15.10 -7.71
N PRO A 165 -4.36 -15.70 -7.50
CA PRO A 165 -5.09 -15.54 -6.25
C PRO A 165 -4.15 -15.79 -5.07
N SER A 166 -4.26 -15.00 -4.01
CA SER A 166 -3.48 -15.23 -2.80
C SER A 166 -3.70 -16.66 -2.32
N LEU A 167 -2.72 -17.28 -1.67
CA LEU A 167 -2.85 -18.63 -1.10
C LEU A 167 -4.07 -18.76 -0.18
N ALA A 168 -4.52 -17.64 0.43
CA ALA A 168 -5.76 -17.57 1.20
C ALA A 168 -7.03 -17.76 0.33
N ALA A 169 -7.01 -17.35 -0.95
CA ALA A 169 -8.11 -17.61 -1.89
C ALA A 169 -8.00 -19.00 -2.53
N ALA A 170 -6.80 -19.59 -2.57
CA ALA A 170 -6.57 -20.95 -3.07
C ALA A 170 -6.78 -22.03 -2.01
N ARG A 171 -6.77 -21.68 -0.72
CA ARG A 171 -7.28 -22.53 0.35
C ARG A 171 -8.81 -22.36 0.36
N GLY A 172 -9.49 -23.12 -0.50
CA GLY A 172 -10.91 -23.39 -0.31
C GLY A 172 -11.12 -23.85 1.13
N GLU A 173 -12.31 -23.61 1.68
CA GLU A 173 -12.73 -23.85 3.07
C GLU A 173 -12.63 -25.32 3.53
N GLU A 174 -11.76 -26.12 2.97
CA GLU A 174 -11.53 -27.52 3.29
C GLU A 174 -10.21 -27.72 4.04
N SER A 175 -10.26 -27.43 5.31
CA SER A 175 -9.79 -28.29 6.41
C SER A 175 -10.11 -27.56 7.71
N ALA A 176 -10.99 -28.17 8.51
CA ALA A 176 -11.05 -27.88 9.94
C ALA A 176 -9.61 -27.91 10.46
N PRO A 177 -9.17 -26.88 11.23
CA PRO A 177 -7.82 -26.91 11.77
C PRO A 177 -7.72 -28.17 12.64
N GLU A 178 -6.79 -29.05 12.30
CA GLU A 178 -6.21 -29.89 13.34
C GLU A 178 -5.82 -28.91 14.45
N THR A 179 -6.21 -29.18 15.67
CA THR A 179 -5.90 -28.40 16.88
C THR A 179 -4.40 -28.47 17.15
N ARG A 180 -3.63 -27.82 16.27
CA ARG A 180 -2.20 -27.64 16.43
C ARG A 180 -2.02 -26.42 17.31
N GLU A 181 -1.44 -26.61 18.47
CA GLU A 181 -1.06 -25.50 19.34
C GLU A 181 -0.17 -24.51 18.55
N VAL A 182 -0.64 -23.27 18.41
CA VAL A 182 0.10 -22.22 17.68
C VAL A 182 1.01 -21.52 18.69
N PRO A 183 2.33 -21.66 18.59
CA PRO A 183 3.27 -21.01 19.52
C PRO A 183 3.06 -19.48 19.50
N ASP A 184 3.26 -18.83 20.65
CA ASP A 184 3.18 -17.37 20.80
C ASP A 184 1.83 -16.77 20.32
N LEU A 185 0.72 -17.50 20.52
CA LEU A 185 -0.60 -17.13 19.99
C LEU A 185 -0.99 -15.68 20.31
N ALA A 186 -0.87 -15.26 21.57
CA ALA A 186 -1.25 -13.91 21.99
C ALA A 186 -0.44 -12.80 21.27
N LEU A 187 0.85 -13.05 21.00
CA LEU A 187 1.68 -12.11 20.27
C LEU A 187 1.32 -12.07 18.77
N ARG A 188 0.97 -13.23 18.17
CA ARG A 188 0.50 -13.30 16.78
C ARG A 188 -0.83 -12.56 16.61
N GLU A 189 -1.77 -12.75 17.50
CA GLU A 189 -3.05 -12.02 17.54
C GLU A 189 -2.81 -10.52 17.70
N SER A 190 -1.85 -10.11 18.52
CA SER A 190 -1.46 -8.71 18.67
C SER A 190 -0.90 -8.15 17.37
N VAL A 191 0.00 -8.84 16.67
CA VAL A 191 0.54 -8.41 15.37
C VAL A 191 -0.59 -8.21 14.35
N ILE A 192 -1.57 -9.10 14.30
CA ILE A 192 -2.74 -8.99 13.42
C ILE A 192 -3.59 -7.78 13.82
N ALA A 193 -3.88 -7.62 15.11
CA ALA A 193 -4.71 -6.52 15.61
C ALA A 193 -4.09 -5.15 15.27
N TYR A 194 -2.77 -5.01 15.43
CA TYR A 194 -2.07 -3.77 15.06
C TYR A 194 -2.01 -3.55 13.55
N GLY A 195 -1.92 -4.61 12.75
CA GLY A 195 -2.09 -4.51 11.30
C GLY A 195 -3.46 -3.96 10.90
N LYS A 196 -4.54 -4.40 11.56
CA LYS A 196 -5.89 -3.86 11.35
C LYS A 196 -5.98 -2.38 11.78
N LYS A 197 -5.43 -2.02 12.94
CA LYS A 197 -5.34 -0.62 13.38
C LYS A 197 -4.60 0.28 12.38
N LEU A 198 -3.58 -0.22 11.67
CA LEU A 198 -2.92 0.53 10.60
C LEU A 198 -3.88 0.83 9.43
N ALA A 199 -4.70 -0.14 9.04
CA ALA A 199 -5.70 0.05 7.98
C ALA A 199 -6.80 1.05 8.43
N GLU A 200 -7.31 0.93 9.65
CA GLU A 200 -8.28 1.84 10.26
C GLU A 200 -7.75 3.29 10.31
N ASN A 201 -6.46 3.47 10.62
CA ASN A 201 -5.79 4.77 10.61
C ASN A 201 -5.34 5.23 9.20
N ARG A 202 -5.67 4.49 8.14
CA ARG A 202 -5.28 4.79 6.75
C ARG A 202 -3.77 4.89 6.51
N LEU A 203 -2.98 4.22 7.37
CA LEU A 203 -1.52 4.19 7.24
C LEU A 203 -1.04 3.16 6.21
N ILE A 204 -1.87 2.17 5.93
CA ILE A 204 -1.63 1.15 4.91
C ILE A 204 -2.86 1.00 4.00
N GLN A 205 -2.65 0.44 2.82
CA GLN A 205 -3.71 0.08 1.90
C GLN A 205 -3.38 -1.25 1.21
N ALA A 206 -4.41 -2.05 0.98
CA ALA A 206 -4.28 -3.42 0.45
C ALA A 206 -3.25 -4.23 1.26
N THR A 207 -2.18 -4.70 0.63
CA THR A 207 -1.13 -5.52 1.24
C THR A 207 0.20 -4.78 1.38
N TRP A 208 0.23 -3.45 1.17
CA TRP A 208 1.42 -2.62 1.38
C TRP A 208 1.54 -2.20 2.84
N GLY A 209 2.73 -2.40 3.36
CA GLY A 209 3.02 -2.25 4.77
C GLY A 209 3.09 -3.58 5.49
N ASN A 210 3.71 -3.60 6.64
CA ASN A 210 3.87 -4.80 7.46
C ASN A 210 4.15 -4.45 8.92
N VAL A 211 3.89 -5.41 9.79
CA VAL A 211 4.04 -5.31 11.23
C VAL A 211 4.86 -6.48 11.72
N SER A 212 5.79 -6.23 12.61
CA SER A 212 6.51 -7.29 13.33
C SER A 212 6.62 -7.01 14.82
N ALA A 213 6.77 -8.07 15.60
CA ALA A 213 7.00 -8.01 17.03
C ALA A 213 8.07 -9.03 17.45
N ARG A 214 9.00 -8.61 18.30
CA ARG A 214 10.06 -9.45 18.85
C ARG A 214 9.48 -10.43 19.87
N ILE A 215 9.79 -11.71 19.72
CA ILE A 215 9.51 -12.75 20.73
C ILE A 215 10.56 -12.66 21.85
N ASP A 216 11.82 -12.84 21.46
CA ASP A 216 12.98 -12.89 22.36
C ASP A 216 14.23 -12.31 21.67
N GLU A 217 15.40 -12.57 22.23
CA GLU A 217 16.69 -12.09 21.68
C GLU A 217 17.00 -12.68 20.29
N ASN A 218 16.41 -13.84 19.95
CA ASN A 218 16.75 -14.63 18.77
C ASN A 218 15.68 -14.62 17.68
N ARG A 219 14.42 -14.25 18.01
CA ARG A 219 13.26 -14.45 17.13
C ARG A 219 12.30 -13.28 17.14
N PHE A 220 11.62 -13.08 16.02
CA PHE A 220 10.50 -12.16 15.88
C PHE A 220 9.41 -12.74 14.96
N LEU A 221 8.20 -12.25 15.13
CA LEU A 221 7.05 -12.53 14.28
C LEU A 221 6.87 -11.40 13.26
N ILE A 222 6.46 -11.74 12.03
CA ILE A 222 6.14 -10.76 10.98
C ILE A 222 4.92 -11.19 10.17
N THR A 223 4.16 -10.21 9.70
CA THR A 223 3.02 -10.41 8.82
C THR A 223 3.41 -11.11 7.51
N PRO A 224 2.53 -11.94 6.93
CA PRO A 224 2.78 -12.62 5.67
C PRO A 224 2.75 -11.66 4.47
N SER A 225 3.39 -12.05 3.37
CA SER A 225 3.38 -11.29 2.12
C SER A 225 2.09 -11.49 1.33
N GLY A 226 1.41 -10.40 0.96
CA GLY A 226 0.32 -10.41 -0.01
C GLY A 226 -1.00 -10.98 0.52
N VAL A 227 -1.24 -10.93 1.82
CA VAL A 227 -2.51 -11.31 2.47
C VAL A 227 -3.15 -10.06 3.06
N ASP A 228 -4.45 -9.88 2.79
CA ASP A 228 -5.23 -8.79 3.38
C ASP A 228 -5.33 -8.97 4.90
N TYR A 229 -5.19 -7.90 5.67
CA TYR A 229 -5.17 -7.94 7.15
C TYR A 229 -6.44 -8.55 7.77
N ASP A 230 -7.59 -8.41 7.13
CA ASP A 230 -8.84 -9.02 7.58
C ASP A 230 -8.88 -10.55 7.42
N ARG A 231 -7.95 -11.11 6.64
CA ARG A 231 -7.87 -12.54 6.33
C ARG A 231 -6.67 -13.23 6.95
N ILE A 232 -5.77 -12.49 7.59
CA ILE A 232 -4.60 -13.07 8.26
C ILE A 232 -5.08 -13.85 9.49
N ARG A 233 -4.60 -15.07 9.62
CA ARG A 233 -4.81 -15.92 10.80
C ARG A 233 -3.51 -16.03 11.61
N PRO A 234 -3.56 -16.39 12.89
CA PRO A 234 -2.35 -16.53 13.70
C PRO A 234 -1.29 -17.47 13.10
N GLU A 235 -1.71 -18.55 12.43
CA GLU A 235 -0.82 -19.48 11.75
C GLU A 235 -0.15 -18.92 10.50
N ASP A 236 -0.66 -17.83 9.91
CA ASP A 236 -0.07 -17.16 8.75
C ASP A 236 1.07 -16.20 9.15
N ILE A 237 1.11 -15.77 10.41
CA ILE A 237 2.20 -14.95 10.94
C ILE A 237 3.47 -15.77 10.96
N VAL A 238 4.56 -15.23 10.41
CA VAL A 238 5.80 -15.99 10.21
C VAL A 238 6.82 -15.66 11.31
N GLU A 239 7.38 -16.70 11.90
CA GLU A 239 8.53 -16.58 12.81
C GLU A 239 9.83 -16.50 12.00
N ILE A 240 10.66 -15.51 12.32
CA ILE A 240 11.98 -15.28 11.69
C ILE A 240 13.06 -15.33 12.76
N ARG A 241 14.17 -16.03 12.46
CA ARG A 241 15.37 -16.00 13.28
C ARG A 241 16.19 -14.74 13.00
N ILE A 242 16.59 -14.01 14.04
CA ILE A 242 17.31 -12.73 13.89
C ILE A 242 18.72 -12.94 13.36
N SER A 243 19.41 -14.01 13.74
CA SER A 243 20.83 -14.24 13.37
C SER A 243 21.04 -14.41 11.87
N ASP A 244 20.17 -15.15 11.18
CA ASP A 244 20.34 -15.55 9.78
C ASP A 244 19.14 -15.29 8.86
N GLY A 245 18.01 -14.81 9.42
CA GLY A 245 16.81 -14.55 8.65
C GLY A 245 16.03 -15.80 8.23
N SER A 246 16.37 -16.97 8.77
CA SER A 246 15.71 -18.23 8.45
C SER A 246 14.28 -18.30 9.02
N PHE A 247 13.42 -19.04 8.33
CA PHE A 247 12.02 -19.31 8.69
C PHE A 247 11.59 -20.67 8.18
N ALA A 248 10.48 -21.19 8.68
CA ALA A 248 9.99 -22.51 8.34
C ALA A 248 9.64 -22.65 6.84
N ALA A 249 9.97 -23.80 6.26
CA ALA A 249 9.67 -24.09 4.86
C ALA A 249 8.18 -23.99 4.56
N GLY A 250 7.83 -23.46 3.38
CA GLY A 250 6.44 -23.28 2.95
C GLY A 250 5.77 -21.99 3.44
N GLN A 251 6.34 -21.29 4.41
CA GLN A 251 5.84 -19.99 4.85
C GLN A 251 6.25 -18.87 3.88
N ARG A 252 5.50 -17.76 3.89
CA ARG A 252 5.74 -16.60 3.01
C ARG A 252 5.74 -15.31 3.84
N PRO A 253 6.83 -14.98 4.53
CA PRO A 253 6.93 -13.73 5.28
C PRO A 253 6.89 -12.51 4.37
N SER A 254 6.67 -11.34 4.95
CA SER A 254 6.84 -10.06 4.26
C SER A 254 8.16 -10.04 3.47
N SER A 255 8.12 -9.46 2.29
CA SER A 255 9.30 -9.26 1.45
C SER A 255 10.36 -8.37 2.12
N GLU A 256 9.95 -7.56 3.10
CA GLU A 256 10.82 -6.61 3.82
C GLU A 256 11.34 -7.15 5.16
N ARG A 257 11.16 -8.45 5.41
CA ARG A 257 11.65 -9.11 6.63
C ARG A 257 13.11 -8.83 6.97
N GLU A 258 13.95 -8.62 5.93
CA GLU A 258 15.38 -8.35 6.14
C GLU A 258 15.61 -7.00 6.81
N LEU A 259 14.84 -5.98 6.46
CA LEU A 259 14.87 -4.69 7.11
C LEU A 259 14.52 -4.81 8.61
N HIS A 260 13.41 -5.50 8.92
CA HIS A 260 13.00 -5.74 10.31
C HIS A 260 14.07 -6.54 11.08
N ARG A 261 14.62 -7.57 10.45
CA ARG A 261 15.71 -8.37 11.03
C ARG A 261 16.91 -7.53 11.40
N LEU A 262 17.37 -6.66 10.50
CA LEU A 262 18.51 -5.78 10.75
C LEU A 262 18.25 -4.79 11.89
N VAL A 263 17.03 -4.25 11.99
CA VAL A 263 16.63 -3.39 13.12
C VAL A 263 16.74 -4.18 14.44
N TYR A 264 16.14 -5.36 14.50
CA TYR A 264 16.21 -6.19 15.71
C TYR A 264 17.64 -6.65 16.05
N ALA A 265 18.47 -6.94 15.07
CA ALA A 265 19.85 -7.32 15.30
C ALA A 265 20.71 -6.16 15.86
N GLN A 266 20.37 -4.91 15.55
CA GLN A 266 21.14 -3.72 15.93
C GLN A 266 20.62 -3.06 17.22
N ARG A 267 19.34 -3.24 17.56
CA ARG A 267 18.65 -2.55 18.65
C ARG A 267 17.91 -3.55 19.55
N GLY A 268 18.51 -3.90 20.67
CA GLY A 268 17.90 -4.81 21.67
C GLY A 268 16.72 -4.21 22.43
N ASP A 269 16.63 -2.88 22.47
CA ASP A 269 15.53 -2.12 23.09
C ASP A 269 14.25 -2.10 22.22
N ILE A 270 14.36 -2.38 20.93
CA ILE A 270 13.21 -2.40 20.02
C ILE A 270 12.51 -3.76 20.07
N ARG A 271 11.20 -3.71 20.32
CA ARG A 271 10.33 -4.90 20.34
C ARG A 271 9.25 -4.89 19.27
N ALA A 272 9.03 -3.77 18.56
CA ALA A 272 8.08 -3.67 17.46
C ALA A 272 8.62 -2.81 16.32
N VAL A 273 8.30 -3.21 15.07
CA VAL A 273 8.60 -2.47 13.86
C VAL A 273 7.34 -2.42 13.01
N ILE A 274 6.96 -1.22 12.57
CA ILE A 274 5.82 -0.94 11.71
C ILE A 274 6.32 -0.23 10.46
N HIS A 275 6.01 -0.79 9.30
CA HIS A 275 6.25 -0.18 8.00
C HIS A 275 4.93 0.25 7.37
N THR A 276 4.88 1.46 6.82
CA THR A 276 3.68 2.06 6.25
C THR A 276 3.93 2.72 4.90
N HIS A 277 2.85 2.85 4.11
CA HIS A 277 2.78 3.60 2.85
C HIS A 277 1.70 4.69 2.95
N SER A 278 1.65 5.41 4.05
CA SER A 278 0.64 6.46 4.29
C SER A 278 0.85 7.69 3.40
N ALA A 279 -0.21 8.42 3.11
CA ALA A 279 -0.24 9.37 2.00
C ALA A 279 0.70 10.57 2.17
N ALA A 280 0.70 11.19 3.36
CA ALA A 280 1.53 12.38 3.60
C ALA A 280 3.01 11.99 3.71
N LEU A 281 3.35 10.95 4.47
CA LEU A 281 4.73 10.46 4.58
C LEU A 281 5.27 9.94 3.24
N GLN A 282 4.41 9.38 2.39
CA GLN A 282 4.82 8.96 1.05
C GLN A 282 5.14 10.15 0.14
N THR A 283 4.52 11.32 0.35
CA THR A 283 4.91 12.57 -0.35
C THR A 283 6.35 12.97 0.05
N PHE A 284 6.71 12.89 1.34
CA PHE A 284 8.09 13.09 1.80
C PHE A 284 9.05 12.07 1.17
N ALA A 285 8.66 10.80 1.15
CA ALA A 285 9.46 9.74 0.52
C ALA A 285 9.68 9.97 -0.98
N ALA A 286 8.66 10.42 -1.72
CA ALA A 286 8.76 10.76 -3.14
C ALA A 286 9.71 11.94 -3.39
N CYS A 287 9.72 12.94 -2.50
CA CYS A 287 10.65 14.08 -2.55
C CYS A 287 12.06 13.73 -2.04
N ARG A 288 12.20 12.60 -1.31
CA ARG A 288 13.41 12.19 -0.58
C ARG A 288 13.78 13.17 0.52
N GLU A 289 12.78 13.74 1.18
CA GLU A 289 12.96 14.72 2.24
C GLU A 289 12.74 14.09 3.61
N SER A 290 13.46 14.60 4.61
CA SER A 290 13.29 14.23 6.02
C SER A 290 12.11 15.00 6.60
N LEU A 291 11.34 14.37 7.49
CA LEU A 291 10.31 15.04 8.28
C LEU A 291 10.89 15.47 9.62
N ARG A 292 10.95 16.78 9.85
CA ARG A 292 11.45 17.37 11.09
C ARG A 292 10.47 18.40 11.63
N THR A 293 10.01 18.17 12.84
CA THR A 293 9.22 19.11 13.67
C THR A 293 9.75 19.06 15.11
N PRO A 294 9.29 19.90 16.02
CA PRO A 294 9.69 19.79 17.43
C PRO A 294 9.45 18.41 18.06
N GLU A 295 8.41 17.69 17.58
CA GLU A 295 8.02 16.38 18.13
C GLU A 295 8.50 15.19 17.27
N ILE A 296 8.93 15.44 16.01
CA ILE A 296 9.24 14.38 15.04
C ILE A 296 10.62 14.63 14.42
N ASP A 297 11.50 13.64 14.52
CA ASP A 297 12.73 13.56 13.76
C ASP A 297 12.75 12.22 13.00
N ALA A 298 12.40 12.29 11.72
CA ALA A 298 12.38 11.15 10.79
C ALA A 298 13.29 11.44 9.59
N PRO A 299 14.60 11.11 9.69
CA PRO A 299 15.54 11.28 8.60
C PRO A 299 15.14 10.42 7.39
N CYS A 300 15.48 10.91 6.19
CA CYS A 300 15.27 10.16 4.96
C CYS A 300 16.48 9.27 4.64
N ALA A 301 16.27 7.97 4.59
CA ALA A 301 17.25 7.00 4.15
C ALA A 301 17.44 7.05 2.63
N SER A 302 18.63 6.65 2.16
CA SER A 302 18.92 6.59 0.73
C SER A 302 18.04 5.56 0.01
N TYR A 303 17.70 5.85 -1.25
CA TYR A 303 16.90 4.95 -2.06
C TYR A 303 17.58 3.59 -2.28
N GLY A 304 16.81 2.55 -2.12
CA GLY A 304 17.11 1.18 -2.52
C GLY A 304 15.86 0.57 -3.17
N VAL A 305 16.05 -0.29 -4.18
CA VAL A 305 14.92 -1.02 -4.78
C VAL A 305 14.21 -1.83 -3.71
N SER A 306 12.88 -1.85 -3.74
CA SER A 306 12.05 -2.66 -2.85
C SER A 306 12.59 -4.09 -2.73
N VAL A 307 12.56 -4.65 -1.54
CA VAL A 307 13.14 -5.96 -1.16
C VAL A 307 14.65 -6.11 -1.37
N SER A 308 15.38 -5.03 -1.67
CA SER A 308 16.82 -5.10 -1.84
C SER A 308 17.55 -5.03 -0.50
N LYS A 309 18.75 -5.64 -0.48
CA LYS A 309 19.67 -5.51 0.64
C LYS A 309 20.04 -4.04 0.92
N LYS A 310 20.18 -3.23 -0.15
CA LYS A 310 20.50 -1.81 -0.06
C LYS A 310 19.39 -1.02 0.65
N LEU A 311 18.13 -1.30 0.39
CA LEU A 311 17.01 -0.67 1.10
C LEU A 311 17.05 -1.01 2.59
N ALA A 312 17.19 -2.30 2.92
CA ALA A 312 17.25 -2.78 4.29
C ALA A 312 18.43 -2.17 5.07
N GLU A 313 19.63 -2.14 4.48
CA GLU A 313 20.83 -1.55 5.09
C GLU A 313 20.73 -0.04 5.28
N SER A 314 20.19 0.68 4.30
CA SER A 314 20.04 2.14 4.36
C SER A 314 19.05 2.56 5.45
N ALA A 315 17.85 1.97 5.48
CA ALA A 315 16.83 2.30 6.47
C ALA A 315 17.24 1.83 7.89
N SER A 316 17.75 0.61 8.03
CA SER A 316 18.24 0.13 9.33
C SER A 316 19.44 0.94 9.86
N GLY A 317 20.26 1.50 8.95
CA GLY A 317 21.34 2.41 9.30
C GLY A 317 20.85 3.69 9.98
N VAL A 318 19.77 4.29 9.48
CA VAL A 318 19.10 5.43 10.12
C VAL A 318 18.51 5.03 11.47
N LEU A 319 17.86 3.87 11.53
CA LEU A 319 17.19 3.38 12.74
C LEU A 319 18.13 2.91 13.87
N ARG A 320 19.47 2.95 13.67
CA ARG A 320 20.43 2.76 14.77
C ARG A 320 20.31 3.81 15.86
N SER A 321 20.02 5.05 15.47
CA SER A 321 19.97 6.21 16.38
C SER A 321 18.64 6.96 16.34
N HIS A 322 17.72 6.57 15.47
CA HIS A 322 16.40 7.17 15.33
C HIS A 322 15.32 6.10 15.47
N ASP A 323 14.13 6.51 15.87
CA ASP A 323 12.97 5.62 15.98
C ASP A 323 12.03 5.71 14.78
N LEU A 324 12.31 6.63 13.88
CA LEU A 324 11.54 6.94 12.67
C LEU A 324 12.47 7.06 11.48
N CYS A 325 12.00 6.60 10.32
CA CYS A 325 12.76 6.71 9.08
C CYS A 325 11.82 6.86 7.87
N ILE A 326 12.03 7.93 7.08
CA ILE A 326 11.49 8.04 5.72
C ILE A 326 12.37 7.16 4.81
N MET A 327 11.77 6.33 3.99
CA MET A 327 12.48 5.53 2.98
C MET A 327 12.27 6.15 1.60
N ALA A 328 13.33 6.71 1.02
CA ALA A 328 13.27 7.42 -0.26
C ALA A 328 12.54 6.61 -1.35
N ASN A 329 11.53 7.20 -2.00
CA ASN A 329 10.67 6.61 -3.03
C ASN A 329 9.92 5.32 -2.62
N HIS A 330 9.79 5.05 -1.31
CA HIS A 330 9.21 3.80 -0.84
C HIS A 330 8.10 4.04 0.18
N GLY A 331 8.44 4.41 1.40
CA GLY A 331 7.46 4.56 2.47
C GLY A 331 8.11 5.05 3.76
N PHE A 332 7.62 4.56 4.90
CA PHE A 332 8.03 5.01 6.23
C PHE A 332 8.12 3.84 7.21
N ILE A 333 9.05 3.94 8.15
CA ILE A 333 9.20 3.00 9.26
C ILE A 333 9.16 3.73 10.60
N ALA A 334 8.42 3.14 11.55
CA ALA A 334 8.45 3.46 12.96
C ALA A 334 8.81 2.22 13.77
N VAL A 335 9.64 2.42 14.79
CA VAL A 335 10.02 1.36 15.74
C VAL A 335 9.61 1.74 17.16
N GLY A 336 9.48 0.74 18.04
CA GLY A 336 9.05 1.00 19.42
C GLY A 336 9.42 -0.11 20.39
N ALA A 337 9.36 0.21 21.70
CA ALA A 337 9.49 -0.75 22.77
C ALA A 337 8.32 -1.76 22.83
N ASP A 338 7.23 -1.45 22.13
CA ASP A 338 6.05 -2.28 21.94
C ASP A 338 5.28 -1.85 20.67
N LEU A 339 4.26 -2.60 20.31
CA LEU A 339 3.42 -2.34 19.13
C LEU A 339 2.64 -1.02 19.25
N GLU A 340 2.18 -0.66 20.45
CA GLU A 340 1.44 0.60 20.67
C GLU A 340 2.35 1.81 20.45
N THR A 341 3.55 1.79 21.01
CA THR A 341 4.55 2.85 20.82
C THR A 341 4.89 3.05 19.35
N ALA A 342 5.12 1.95 18.61
CA ALA A 342 5.40 2.03 17.18
C ALA A 342 4.21 2.59 16.38
N LEU A 343 2.96 2.19 16.71
CA LEU A 343 1.74 2.69 16.08
C LEU A 343 1.55 4.19 16.35
N VAL A 344 1.64 4.61 17.61
CA VAL A 344 1.49 6.02 18.00
C VAL A 344 2.50 6.89 17.25
N ARG A 345 3.75 6.45 17.16
CA ARG A 345 4.80 7.14 16.38
C ARG A 345 4.43 7.27 14.90
N ALA A 346 3.94 6.19 14.29
CA ALA A 346 3.54 6.20 12.89
C ALA A 346 2.36 7.16 12.63
N VAL A 347 1.33 7.13 13.48
CA VAL A 347 0.17 8.03 13.41
C VAL A 347 0.58 9.48 13.61
N THR A 348 1.43 9.75 14.61
CA THR A 348 1.91 11.10 14.90
C THR A 348 2.73 11.67 13.75
N ALA A 349 3.62 10.86 13.16
CA ALA A 349 4.42 11.26 12.01
C ALA A 349 3.56 11.56 10.77
N GLU A 350 2.56 10.71 10.45
CA GLU A 350 1.63 10.96 9.34
C GLU A 350 0.84 12.26 9.56
N ASN A 351 0.33 12.50 10.77
CA ASN A 351 -0.39 13.71 11.10
C ASN A 351 0.50 14.96 11.03
N ALA A 352 1.76 14.89 11.46
CA ALA A 352 2.72 15.97 11.34
C ALA A 352 3.06 16.27 9.89
N ALA A 353 3.31 15.25 9.08
CA ALA A 353 3.54 15.38 7.65
C ALA A 353 2.35 16.03 6.95
N LYS A 354 1.13 15.59 7.27
CA LYS A 354 -0.11 16.15 6.71
C LYS A 354 -0.26 17.64 7.06
N ARG A 355 -0.04 18.02 8.33
CA ARG A 355 -0.08 19.44 8.73
C ARG A 355 0.90 20.30 7.95
N LEU A 356 2.13 19.83 7.73
CA LEU A 356 3.12 20.57 6.93
C LEU A 356 2.75 20.71 5.46
N LEU A 357 2.15 19.66 4.88
CA LEU A 357 1.72 19.66 3.48
C LEU A 357 0.45 20.48 3.26
N GLU A 358 -0.46 20.58 4.24
CA GLU A 358 -1.74 21.29 4.14
C GLU A 358 -1.73 22.66 4.83
N ALA A 359 -0.60 23.11 5.43
CA ALA A 359 -0.48 24.46 5.98
C ALA A 359 -0.72 25.51 4.89
N GLU A 360 -1.49 26.54 5.16
CA GLU A 360 -1.78 27.64 4.21
C GLU A 360 -0.57 28.57 3.98
#